data_a6cb37407041f6261d72bdfcecdeca11
#
_entry.id   a6cb37407041f6261d72bdfcecdeca11
#
_cell.length_a   1.000
_cell.length_b   1.000
_cell.length_c   1.000
_cell.angle_alpha   90.00
_cell.angle_beta   90.00
_cell.angle_gamma   90.00
#
_symmetry.space_group_name_H-M   'P 1'
#
loop_
_entity.id
_entity.type
_entity.pdbx_description
1 polymer ?
#
loop_
_entity_poly.entity_id
_entity_poly.type
_entity_poly.pdbx_seq_one_letter_code
_entity_poly.pdbx_strand_id
1 'polypeptide(L)'
;AGIYAGYELMRRNPELKVVVLEQGRDIYSRSCPIVAGKVKDCIQCKVCDTMCGFGGAGAFSDGKFNFTTAFGGWLTDFIDPGTVMELIEYVDAINVAHGATEEVYSTETAEAKALARRALGYDLHLLQARCKHLGTEKNLMILQNIYEDLKNKLEFRFNTSATTIAQADGGYLVTLKNGDELFCKYLLAAPGRSGAEWFSDVCKGLGLHLLNNQVDVGVRVELPATVFEHITNVVYESKLIYRTKQYGDQVRTFCMNPYGHVVAENVEGINTVNGHSYADPALRSE
;
A
#
# COMPACT_ATOMS: atom_id res chain seq x y z
N ALA A 1 4.63 6.28 -0.66
CA ALA A 1 5.51 7.00 -1.61
C ALA A 1 6.26 8.14 -0.89
N GLY A 2 5.57 9.06 -0.20
CA GLY A 2 6.22 10.22 0.44
C GLY A 2 7.36 9.87 1.40
N ILE A 3 7.22 8.81 2.21
CA ILE A 3 8.25 8.37 3.15
C ILE A 3 9.55 8.00 2.42
N TYR A 4 9.47 7.16 1.39
CA TYR A 4 10.66 6.74 0.63
C TYR A 4 11.27 7.89 -0.18
N ALA A 5 10.44 8.84 -0.65
CA ALA A 5 10.94 10.06 -1.26
C ALA A 5 11.73 10.91 -0.26
N GLY A 6 11.20 11.10 0.95
CA GLY A 6 11.90 11.79 2.02
C GLY A 6 13.21 11.09 2.42
N TYR A 7 13.19 9.77 2.54
CA TYR A 7 14.36 8.95 2.80
C TYR A 7 15.46 9.18 1.75
N GLU A 8 15.08 9.07 0.47
CA GLU A 8 16.02 9.21 -0.64
C GLU A 8 16.56 10.64 -0.78
N LEU A 9 15.74 11.64 -0.55
CA LEU A 9 16.18 13.04 -0.55
C LEU A 9 17.23 13.28 0.53
N MET A 10 17.01 12.82 1.75
CA MET A 10 17.98 12.97 2.85
C MET A 10 19.27 12.15 2.64
N ARG A 11 19.14 10.97 2.05
CA ARG A 11 20.28 10.14 1.69
C ARG A 11 21.19 10.82 0.66
N ARG A 12 20.61 11.46 -0.35
CA ARG A 12 21.34 12.14 -1.44
C ARG A 12 21.85 13.52 -1.06
N ASN A 13 21.08 14.26 -0.32
CA ASN A 13 21.45 15.62 0.10
C ASN A 13 20.82 15.96 1.46
N PRO A 14 21.55 15.71 2.55
CA PRO A 14 21.06 15.98 3.91
C PRO A 14 20.87 17.47 4.24
N GLU A 15 21.39 18.38 3.41
CA GLU A 15 21.23 19.83 3.59
C GLU A 15 19.90 20.36 3.05
N LEU A 16 19.11 19.52 2.36
CA LEU A 16 17.82 19.93 1.86
C LEU A 16 16.84 20.20 3.02
N LYS A 17 16.15 21.32 2.93
CA LYS A 17 15.01 21.61 3.81
C LYS A 17 13.77 20.94 3.24
N VAL A 18 13.34 19.86 3.87
CA VAL A 18 12.17 19.10 3.44
C VAL A 18 11.13 19.12 4.54
N VAL A 19 9.92 19.59 4.20
CA VAL A 19 8.75 19.56 5.08
C VAL A 19 7.78 18.50 4.57
N VAL A 20 7.36 17.61 5.44
CA VAL A 20 6.37 16.58 5.15
C VAL A 20 5.06 16.93 5.86
N LEU A 21 4.02 17.22 5.08
CA LEU A 21 2.68 17.46 5.60
C LEU A 21 1.90 16.16 5.64
N GLU A 22 1.34 15.83 6.79
CA GLU A 22 0.51 14.64 6.97
C GLU A 22 -0.77 15.02 7.73
N GLN A 23 -1.93 14.73 7.14
CA GLN A 23 -3.22 15.06 7.74
C GLN A 23 -3.53 14.25 9.00
N GLY A 24 -2.95 13.05 9.11
CA GLY A 24 -3.10 12.18 10.27
C GLY A 24 -1.97 12.36 11.29
N ARG A 25 -1.85 11.37 12.15
CA ARG A 25 -0.93 11.38 13.30
C ARG A 25 0.41 10.74 12.96
N ASP A 26 1.39 10.95 13.85
CA ASP A 26 2.62 10.17 13.83
C ASP A 26 2.35 8.68 14.08
N ILE A 27 3.33 7.83 13.77
CA ILE A 27 3.19 6.37 13.78
C ILE A 27 2.81 5.79 15.15
N TYR A 28 3.19 6.44 16.25
CA TYR A 28 2.92 5.96 17.62
C TYR A 28 1.57 6.43 18.16
N SER A 29 1.04 7.55 17.65
CA SER A 29 -0.20 8.16 18.10
C SER A 29 -1.44 7.68 17.33
N ARG A 30 -1.25 6.90 16.27
CA ARG A 30 -2.36 6.34 15.46
C ARG A 30 -3.10 5.27 16.23
N SER A 31 -4.43 5.40 16.36
CA SER A 31 -5.25 4.44 17.08
C SER A 31 -6.68 4.41 16.53
N CYS A 32 -7.10 3.28 15.98
CA CYS A 32 -8.50 3.06 15.60
C CYS A 32 -9.34 2.65 16.82
N PRO A 33 -10.47 3.31 17.13
CA PRO A 33 -11.31 2.96 18.27
C PRO A 33 -11.86 1.52 18.23
N ILE A 34 -12.10 0.95 17.04
CA ILE A 34 -12.51 -0.46 16.89
C ILE A 34 -11.36 -1.38 17.31
N VAL A 35 -10.17 -1.16 16.74
CA VAL A 35 -8.98 -1.97 17.04
C VAL A 35 -8.60 -1.86 18.51
N ALA A 36 -8.82 -0.70 19.12
CA ALA A 36 -8.60 -0.45 20.54
C ALA A 36 -9.73 -1.02 21.44
N GLY A 37 -10.74 -1.69 20.88
CA GLY A 37 -11.87 -2.27 21.62
C GLY A 37 -12.80 -1.26 22.31
N LYS A 38 -12.72 0.03 21.94
CA LYS A 38 -13.51 1.11 22.53
C LYS A 38 -14.94 1.18 21.97
N VAL A 39 -15.13 0.75 20.75
CA VAL A 39 -16.42 0.74 20.05
C VAL A 39 -16.54 -0.55 19.22
N LYS A 40 -17.77 -0.98 18.93
CA LYS A 40 -18.03 -2.17 18.11
C LYS A 40 -18.02 -1.86 16.62
N ASP A 41 -18.52 -0.70 16.24
CA ASP A 41 -18.73 -0.30 14.86
C ASP A 41 -17.91 0.96 14.51
N CYS A 42 -17.68 1.17 13.22
CA CYS A 42 -16.95 2.33 12.73
C CYS A 42 -17.71 3.62 13.01
N ILE A 43 -17.09 4.53 13.76
CA ILE A 43 -17.65 5.84 14.11
C ILE A 43 -17.36 6.92 13.05
N GLN A 44 -16.80 6.55 11.90
CA GLN A 44 -16.47 7.43 10.78
C GLN A 44 -15.66 8.66 11.22
N CYS A 45 -14.50 8.43 11.83
CA CYS A 45 -13.60 9.48 12.29
C CYS A 45 -13.29 10.46 11.17
N LYS A 46 -13.29 11.76 11.47
CA LYS A 46 -13.00 12.84 10.49
C LYS A 46 -11.65 12.66 9.78
N VAL A 47 -10.65 12.16 10.48
CA VAL A 47 -9.39 11.65 9.94
C VAL A 47 -9.26 10.22 10.45
N CYS A 48 -9.25 9.27 9.55
CA CYS A 48 -9.21 7.85 9.87
C CYS A 48 -7.77 7.42 10.18
N ASP A 49 -7.48 7.08 11.43
CA ASP A 49 -6.14 6.64 11.83
C ASP A 49 -5.69 5.32 11.16
N THR A 50 -6.62 4.52 10.61
CA THR A 50 -6.24 3.34 9.81
C THR A 50 -5.75 3.73 8.42
N MET A 51 -6.31 4.81 7.85
CA MET A 51 -6.02 5.23 6.47
C MET A 51 -4.97 6.33 6.38
N CYS A 52 -4.91 7.23 7.37
CA CYS A 52 -4.10 8.44 7.39
C CYS A 52 -3.08 8.40 8.53
N GLY A 53 -2.02 9.18 8.41
CA GLY A 53 -0.90 9.23 9.34
C GLY A 53 0.37 8.66 8.72
N PHE A 54 1.49 8.73 9.45
CA PHE A 54 2.76 8.19 8.97
C PHE A 54 2.61 6.72 8.56
N GLY A 55 3.05 6.37 7.37
CA GLY A 55 2.87 5.04 6.77
C GLY A 55 1.58 4.87 5.97
N GLY A 56 0.61 5.80 6.10
CA GLY A 56 -0.69 5.72 5.43
C GLY A 56 -1.46 4.44 5.78
N ALA A 57 -2.32 3.95 4.91
CA ALA A 57 -3.01 2.67 5.08
C ALA A 57 -2.04 1.48 5.19
N GLY A 58 -0.83 1.62 4.63
CA GLY A 58 0.21 0.59 4.71
C GLY A 58 0.62 0.22 6.12
N ALA A 59 0.53 1.13 7.10
CA ALA A 59 0.92 0.85 8.47
C ALA A 59 0.06 -0.22 9.18
N PHE A 60 -1.17 -0.42 8.71
CA PHE A 60 -2.10 -1.42 9.23
C PHE A 60 -2.34 -2.57 8.24
N SER A 61 -1.55 -2.66 7.18
CA SER A 61 -1.61 -3.79 6.24
C SER A 61 -0.75 -4.95 6.74
N ASP A 62 -0.99 -6.12 6.17
CA ASP A 62 -0.22 -7.35 6.46
C ASP A 62 1.21 -7.36 5.88
N GLY A 63 1.63 -6.27 5.25
CA GLY A 63 3.00 -6.11 4.76
C GLY A 63 3.36 -7.13 3.68
N LYS A 64 2.53 -7.27 2.66
CA LYS A 64 2.88 -8.03 1.45
C LYS A 64 3.65 -7.16 0.48
N PHE A 65 4.88 -7.57 0.18
CA PHE A 65 5.73 -6.94 -0.84
C PHE A 65 5.88 -7.88 -2.03
N ASN A 66 5.47 -7.42 -3.21
CA ASN A 66 5.47 -8.20 -4.43
C ASN A 66 6.61 -7.75 -5.35
N PHE A 67 7.47 -8.69 -5.73
CA PHE A 67 8.61 -8.46 -6.64
C PHE A 67 8.21 -8.86 -8.05
N THR A 68 7.35 -8.07 -8.66
CA THR A 68 6.85 -8.31 -10.02
C THR A 68 6.14 -7.07 -10.54
N THR A 69 6.16 -6.88 -11.84
CA THR A 69 5.36 -5.87 -12.54
C THR A 69 3.99 -6.43 -13.02
N ALA A 70 3.73 -7.73 -12.82
CA ALA A 70 2.54 -8.40 -13.33
C ALA A 70 1.31 -8.33 -12.41
N PHE A 71 1.46 -7.86 -11.17
CA PHE A 71 0.36 -7.85 -10.20
C PHE A 71 -0.50 -6.59 -10.22
N GLY A 72 -0.18 -5.64 -11.06
CA GLY A 72 -0.89 -4.38 -11.25
C GLY A 72 0.03 -3.17 -11.14
N GLY A 73 -0.56 -1.99 -11.32
CA GLY A 73 0.16 -0.72 -11.44
C GLY A 73 0.53 -0.43 -12.90
N TRP A 74 0.81 0.84 -13.19
CA TRP A 74 1.09 1.32 -14.55
C TRP A 74 2.45 2.01 -14.65
N LEU A 75 3.35 1.74 -13.73
CA LEU A 75 4.67 2.37 -13.74
C LEU A 75 5.47 1.96 -14.99
N THR A 76 5.21 0.75 -15.51
CA THR A 76 5.80 0.24 -16.75
C THR A 76 5.32 0.95 -18.03
N ASP A 77 4.26 1.76 -17.95
CA ASP A 77 3.82 2.60 -19.06
C ASP A 77 4.72 3.85 -19.20
N PHE A 78 5.50 4.17 -18.17
CA PHE A 78 6.34 5.37 -18.11
C PHE A 78 7.82 5.06 -18.09
N ILE A 79 8.23 3.93 -17.52
CA ILE A 79 9.62 3.49 -17.42
C ILE A 79 9.74 1.99 -17.73
N ASP A 80 10.91 1.56 -18.17
CA ASP A 80 11.11 0.16 -18.55
C ASP A 80 10.94 -0.81 -17.36
N PRO A 81 10.46 -2.04 -17.62
CA PRO A 81 10.20 -3.01 -16.56
C PRO A 81 11.43 -3.40 -15.73
N GLY A 82 12.63 -3.37 -16.31
CA GLY A 82 13.89 -3.65 -15.60
C GLY A 82 14.16 -2.61 -14.54
N THR A 83 14.06 -1.33 -14.89
CA THR A 83 14.18 -0.20 -13.96
C THR A 83 13.11 -0.26 -12.86
N VAL A 84 11.86 -0.65 -13.20
CA VAL A 84 10.80 -0.83 -12.18
C VAL A 84 11.21 -1.92 -11.18
N MET A 85 11.77 -3.03 -11.65
CA MET A 85 12.22 -4.11 -10.76
C MET A 85 13.38 -3.67 -9.88
N GLU A 86 14.36 -2.95 -10.41
CA GLU A 86 15.46 -2.38 -9.62
C GLU A 86 14.96 -1.44 -8.52
N LEU A 87 13.94 -0.60 -8.81
CA LEU A 87 13.32 0.28 -7.83
C LEU A 87 12.54 -0.50 -6.75
N ILE A 88 11.87 -1.58 -7.12
CA ILE A 88 11.18 -2.47 -6.16
C ILE A 88 12.22 -3.10 -5.21
N GLU A 89 13.31 -3.65 -5.75
CA GLU A 89 14.38 -4.25 -4.95
C GLU A 89 15.11 -3.21 -4.09
N TYR A 90 15.28 -1.99 -4.58
CA TYR A 90 15.83 -0.88 -3.80
C TYR A 90 14.93 -0.52 -2.60
N VAL A 91 13.62 -0.42 -2.79
CA VAL A 91 12.68 -0.16 -1.69
C VAL A 91 12.68 -1.31 -0.68
N ASP A 92 12.78 -2.55 -1.16
CA ASP A 92 12.90 -3.72 -0.28
C ASP A 92 14.18 -3.67 0.55
N ALA A 93 15.31 -3.30 -0.04
CA ALA A 93 16.57 -3.15 0.69
C ALA A 93 16.46 -2.11 1.83
N ILE A 94 15.70 -1.01 1.62
CA ILE A 94 15.40 -0.05 2.70
C ILE A 94 14.60 -0.74 3.80
N ASN A 95 13.57 -1.53 3.45
CA ASN A 95 12.76 -2.24 4.44
C ASN A 95 13.58 -3.27 5.22
N VAL A 96 14.46 -4.01 4.54
CA VAL A 96 15.38 -4.98 5.19
C VAL A 96 16.32 -4.28 6.16
N ALA A 97 16.90 -3.14 5.77
CA ALA A 97 17.74 -2.33 6.65
C ALA A 97 16.99 -1.84 7.91
N HIS A 98 15.65 -1.79 7.87
CA HIS A 98 14.79 -1.41 8.98
C HIS A 98 14.06 -2.58 9.66
N GLY A 99 14.48 -3.83 9.38
CA GLY A 99 14.04 -5.02 10.11
C GLY A 99 13.07 -5.94 9.35
N ALA A 100 12.87 -5.74 8.04
CA ALA A 100 12.13 -6.71 7.23
C ALA A 100 12.94 -8.00 7.06
N THR A 101 12.23 -9.12 6.89
CA THR A 101 12.84 -10.41 6.57
C THR A 101 13.46 -10.42 5.18
N GLU A 102 14.52 -11.19 5.00
CA GLU A 102 15.06 -11.52 3.67
C GLU A 102 14.33 -12.71 3.03
N GLU A 103 13.51 -13.43 3.79
CA GLU A 103 12.77 -14.60 3.30
C GLU A 103 11.75 -14.21 2.22
N VAL A 104 11.78 -14.92 1.09
CA VAL A 104 10.96 -14.64 -0.09
C VAL A 104 10.24 -15.91 -0.50
N TYR A 105 8.92 -15.83 -0.64
CA TYR A 105 8.12 -16.85 -1.31
C TYR A 105 8.28 -16.70 -2.83
N SER A 106 8.49 -17.82 -3.55
CA SER A 106 8.72 -17.80 -5.00
C SER A 106 7.87 -18.81 -5.72
N THR A 107 7.39 -18.46 -6.89
CA THR A 107 6.71 -19.36 -7.82
C THR A 107 7.70 -20.19 -8.68
N GLU A 108 9.00 -20.05 -8.48
CA GLU A 108 10.02 -20.77 -9.24
C GLU A 108 10.41 -22.14 -8.65
N THR A 109 9.86 -22.48 -7.49
CA THR A 109 10.09 -23.80 -6.86
C THR A 109 9.52 -24.95 -7.69
N ALA A 110 10.00 -26.16 -7.46
CA ALA A 110 9.50 -27.36 -8.15
C ALA A 110 8.01 -27.59 -7.85
N GLU A 111 7.60 -27.37 -6.61
CA GLU A 111 6.22 -27.49 -6.13
C GLU A 111 5.30 -26.46 -6.79
N ALA A 112 5.74 -25.21 -6.89
CA ALA A 112 4.98 -24.16 -7.56
C ALA A 112 4.84 -24.42 -9.07
N LYS A 113 5.89 -24.92 -9.73
CA LYS A 113 5.83 -25.36 -11.13
C LYS A 113 4.88 -26.54 -11.33
N ALA A 114 4.82 -27.49 -10.39
CA ALA A 114 3.85 -28.59 -10.43
C ALA A 114 2.42 -28.08 -10.25
N LEU A 115 2.21 -27.12 -9.31
CA LEU A 115 0.93 -26.44 -9.13
C LEU A 115 0.49 -25.70 -10.41
N ALA A 116 1.40 -24.95 -11.03
CA ALA A 116 1.13 -24.23 -12.29
C ALA A 116 0.69 -25.21 -13.41
N ARG A 117 1.38 -26.34 -13.57
CA ARG A 117 0.99 -27.37 -14.57
C ARG A 117 -0.38 -27.95 -14.26
N ARG A 118 -0.69 -28.22 -12.98
CA ARG A 118 -2.02 -28.72 -12.58
C ARG A 118 -3.10 -27.68 -12.86
N ALA A 119 -2.85 -26.42 -12.60
CA ALA A 119 -3.76 -25.30 -12.86
C ALA A 119 -4.12 -25.17 -14.35
N LEU A 120 -3.16 -25.39 -15.26
CA LEU A 120 -3.39 -25.39 -16.71
C LEU A 120 -4.44 -26.42 -17.15
N GLY A 121 -4.54 -27.55 -16.45
CA GLY A 121 -5.59 -28.55 -16.71
C GLY A 121 -7.02 -28.05 -16.42
N TYR A 122 -7.15 -26.91 -15.78
CA TYR A 122 -8.42 -26.25 -15.46
C TYR A 122 -8.55 -24.85 -16.13
N ASP A 123 -7.79 -24.58 -17.18
CA ASP A 123 -7.72 -23.28 -17.86
C ASP A 123 -7.28 -22.12 -16.93
N LEU A 124 -6.54 -22.44 -15.86
CA LEU A 124 -6.00 -21.46 -14.91
C LEU A 124 -4.51 -21.25 -15.16
N HIS A 125 -4.08 -19.99 -15.16
CA HIS A 125 -2.69 -19.61 -15.36
C HIS A 125 -2.13 -18.99 -14.08
N LEU A 126 -1.14 -19.63 -13.47
CA LEU A 126 -0.42 -19.09 -12.32
C LEU A 126 0.58 -18.01 -12.79
N LEU A 127 0.43 -16.78 -12.31
CA LEU A 127 1.41 -15.73 -12.55
C LEU A 127 2.69 -16.01 -11.76
N GLN A 128 3.82 -15.79 -12.43
CA GLN A 128 5.11 -15.87 -11.77
C GLN A 128 5.37 -14.62 -10.93
N ALA A 129 5.78 -14.82 -9.69
CA ALA A 129 6.16 -13.75 -8.80
C ALA A 129 7.02 -14.25 -7.63
N ARG A 130 7.71 -13.32 -7.02
CA ARG A 130 8.28 -13.45 -5.69
C ARG A 130 7.52 -12.50 -4.77
N CYS A 131 7.28 -12.89 -3.53
CA CYS A 131 6.65 -12.00 -2.55
C CYS A 131 7.23 -12.22 -1.14
N LYS A 132 7.16 -11.19 -0.32
CA LYS A 132 7.37 -11.27 1.12
C LYS A 132 6.04 -11.06 1.84
N HIS A 133 5.85 -11.73 2.95
CA HIS A 133 4.77 -11.49 3.88
C HIS A 133 5.36 -11.25 5.27
N LEU A 134 5.12 -10.07 5.81
CA LEU A 134 5.72 -9.65 7.09
C LEU A 134 4.79 -9.93 8.28
N GLY A 135 3.48 -9.82 8.06
CA GLY A 135 2.49 -9.69 9.11
C GLY A 135 2.33 -8.23 9.54
N THR A 136 1.13 -7.90 10.04
CA THR A 136 0.74 -6.53 10.39
C THR A 136 1.65 -5.94 11.46
N GLU A 137 2.00 -6.72 12.46
CA GLU A 137 2.85 -6.32 13.58
C GLU A 137 4.28 -5.97 13.16
N LYS A 138 4.89 -6.80 12.29
CA LYS A 138 6.25 -6.54 11.80
C LYS A 138 6.30 -5.38 10.82
N ASN A 139 5.28 -5.27 9.97
CA ASN A 139 5.17 -4.14 9.04
C ASN A 139 5.09 -2.80 9.79
N LEU A 140 4.31 -2.74 10.87
CA LEU A 140 4.25 -1.56 11.73
C LEU A 140 5.62 -1.23 12.35
N MET A 141 6.33 -2.24 12.86
CA MET A 141 7.67 -2.08 13.45
C MET A 141 8.68 -1.51 12.43
N ILE A 142 8.66 -2.00 11.19
CA ILE A 142 9.54 -1.49 10.13
C ILE A 142 9.27 -0.01 9.87
N LEU A 143 7.99 0.38 9.79
CA LEU A 143 7.61 1.79 9.59
C LEU A 143 8.00 2.67 10.79
N GLN A 144 7.94 2.14 12.02
CA GLN A 144 8.45 2.82 13.20
C GLN A 144 9.96 3.05 13.12
N ASN A 145 10.72 2.03 12.71
CA ASN A 145 12.18 2.15 12.52
C ASN A 145 12.53 3.18 11.43
N ILE A 146 11.79 3.20 10.32
CA ILE A 146 11.95 4.22 9.28
C ILE A 146 11.62 5.62 9.82
N TYR A 147 10.58 5.76 10.64
CA TYR A 147 10.24 7.03 11.28
C TYR A 147 11.35 7.51 12.22
N GLU A 148 11.90 6.62 13.05
CA GLU A 148 13.00 6.96 13.95
C GLU A 148 14.25 7.44 13.19
N ASP A 149 14.54 6.84 12.03
CA ASP A 149 15.65 7.28 11.16
C ASP A 149 15.40 8.66 10.53
N LEU A 150 14.15 8.99 10.23
CA LEU A 150 13.79 10.21 9.50
C LEU A 150 13.39 11.40 10.38
N LYS A 151 12.89 11.19 11.58
CA LYS A 151 12.25 12.22 12.43
C LYS A 151 13.14 13.43 12.77
N ASN A 152 14.46 13.24 12.76
CA ASN A 152 15.43 14.30 13.02
C ASN A 152 16.07 14.85 11.73
N LYS A 153 15.75 14.28 10.58
CA LYS A 153 16.27 14.65 9.26
C LYS A 153 15.27 15.46 8.44
N LEU A 154 13.98 15.23 8.70
CA LEU A 154 12.85 15.87 8.02
C LEU A 154 12.00 16.63 9.01
N GLU A 155 11.42 17.76 8.58
CA GLU A 155 10.39 18.44 9.34
C GLU A 155 9.04 17.78 9.07
N PHE A 156 8.51 17.02 10.04
CA PHE A 156 7.16 16.46 9.95
C PHE A 156 6.14 17.38 10.59
N ARG A 157 5.08 17.72 9.86
CA ARG A 157 3.90 18.43 10.36
C ARG A 157 2.70 17.48 10.30
N PHE A 158 2.46 16.80 11.40
CA PHE A 158 1.29 15.94 11.58
C PHE A 158 0.03 16.74 11.88
N ASN A 159 -1.15 16.11 11.72
CA ASN A 159 -2.46 16.76 11.85
C ASN A 159 -2.59 18.03 10.99
N THR A 160 -1.86 18.05 9.86
CA THR A 160 -1.75 19.21 8.98
C THR A 160 -2.21 18.83 7.59
N SER A 161 -3.33 19.41 7.16
CA SER A 161 -3.91 19.18 5.84
C SER A 161 -3.67 20.38 4.93
N ALA A 162 -3.18 20.11 3.72
CA ALA A 162 -3.22 21.08 2.64
C ALA A 162 -4.65 21.15 2.06
N THR A 163 -5.11 22.36 1.73
CA THR A 163 -6.40 22.59 1.07
C THR A 163 -6.23 22.90 -0.40
N THR A 164 -5.30 23.79 -0.74
CA THR A 164 -5.03 24.17 -2.13
C THR A 164 -3.53 24.19 -2.41
N ILE A 165 -3.20 24.01 -3.67
CA ILE A 165 -1.86 24.17 -4.21
C ILE A 165 -1.99 25.07 -5.42
N ALA A 166 -1.25 26.17 -5.45
CA ALA A 166 -1.18 27.10 -6.56
C ALA A 166 0.24 27.25 -7.07
N GLN A 167 0.39 27.47 -8.36
CA GLN A 167 1.68 27.80 -8.94
C GLN A 167 2.06 29.24 -8.54
N ALA A 168 3.28 29.45 -8.11
CA ALA A 168 3.82 30.75 -7.73
C ALA A 168 5.16 30.98 -8.45
N ASP A 169 5.67 32.21 -8.42
CA ASP A 169 6.95 32.50 -9.05
C ASP A 169 8.08 31.67 -8.42
N GLY A 170 8.70 30.86 -9.25
CA GLY A 170 9.78 29.97 -8.85
C GLY A 170 9.40 28.72 -8.02
N GLY A 171 8.10 28.41 -7.86
CA GLY A 171 7.66 27.25 -7.08
C GLY A 171 6.15 27.12 -6.90
N TYR A 172 5.76 26.70 -5.70
CA TYR A 172 4.36 26.45 -5.35
C TYR A 172 4.01 27.06 -4.00
N LEU A 173 2.79 27.59 -3.92
CA LEU A 173 2.18 28.04 -2.68
C LEU A 173 1.16 26.98 -2.23
N VAL A 174 1.33 26.48 -1.03
CA VAL A 174 0.46 25.46 -0.40
C VAL A 174 -0.31 26.14 0.72
N THR A 175 -1.63 26.20 0.60
CA THR A 175 -2.51 26.73 1.67
C THR A 175 -2.93 25.59 2.58
N LEU A 176 -2.80 25.78 3.87
CA LEU A 176 -3.18 24.79 4.89
C LEU A 176 -4.63 25.04 5.38
N LYS A 177 -5.21 24.02 5.99
CA LYS A 177 -6.59 24.08 6.50
C LYS A 177 -6.79 25.13 7.61
N ASN A 178 -5.75 25.48 8.34
CA ASN A 178 -5.77 26.54 9.36
C ASN A 178 -5.60 27.96 8.79
N GLY A 179 -5.42 28.08 7.47
CA GLY A 179 -5.21 29.34 6.77
C GLY A 179 -3.75 29.74 6.57
N ASP A 180 -2.79 29.01 7.14
CA ASP A 180 -1.37 29.26 6.92
C ASP A 180 -0.98 28.92 5.47
N GLU A 181 0.07 29.59 4.99
CA GLU A 181 0.62 29.38 3.66
C GLU A 181 2.09 28.96 3.74
N LEU A 182 2.47 28.02 2.88
CA LEU A 182 3.84 27.53 2.76
C LEU A 182 4.28 27.66 1.30
N PHE A 183 5.39 28.34 1.09
CA PHE A 183 6.06 28.34 -0.21
C PHE A 183 7.08 27.23 -0.28
N CYS A 184 7.13 26.50 -1.41
CA CYS A 184 8.16 25.53 -1.72
C CYS A 184 8.59 25.61 -3.18
N LYS A 185 9.89 25.42 -3.43
CA LYS A 185 10.44 25.39 -4.79
C LYS A 185 10.02 24.14 -5.55
N TYR A 186 9.97 23.02 -4.86
CA TYR A 186 9.55 21.71 -5.41
C TYR A 186 8.47 21.12 -4.51
N LEU A 187 7.51 20.46 -5.13
CA LEU A 187 6.40 19.84 -4.44
C LEU A 187 6.25 18.40 -4.92
N LEU A 188 6.19 17.46 -3.97
CA LEU A 188 5.84 16.07 -4.21
C LEU A 188 4.48 15.77 -3.55
N ALA A 189 3.48 15.43 -4.35
CA ALA A 189 2.17 15.04 -3.84
C ALA A 189 2.06 13.51 -3.79
N ALA A 190 1.82 12.98 -2.59
CA ALA A 190 1.63 11.55 -2.34
C ALA A 190 0.44 11.31 -1.40
N PRO A 191 -0.78 11.76 -1.77
CA PRO A 191 -1.93 11.86 -0.87
C PRO A 191 -2.54 10.52 -0.46
N GLY A 192 -2.17 9.44 -1.13
CA GLY A 192 -2.78 8.12 -0.90
C GLY A 192 -4.25 8.05 -1.33
N ARG A 193 -4.94 6.96 -0.96
CA ARG A 193 -6.35 6.75 -1.36
C ARG A 193 -7.30 7.78 -0.76
N SER A 194 -7.12 8.11 0.51
CA SER A 194 -7.98 9.07 1.23
C SER A 194 -7.84 10.52 0.76
N GLY A 195 -6.82 10.83 -0.03
CA GLY A 195 -6.62 12.16 -0.61
C GLY A 195 -6.94 12.23 -2.11
N ALA A 196 -7.56 11.20 -2.70
CA ALA A 196 -7.75 11.12 -4.15
C ALA A 196 -8.67 12.22 -4.69
N GLU A 197 -9.80 12.50 -4.02
CA GLU A 197 -10.74 13.55 -4.41
C GLU A 197 -10.07 14.93 -4.31
N TRP A 198 -9.49 15.24 -3.15
CA TRP A 198 -8.75 16.47 -2.95
C TRP A 198 -7.67 16.67 -4.02
N PHE A 199 -6.90 15.62 -4.34
CA PHE A 199 -5.83 15.72 -5.35
C PHE A 199 -6.38 15.92 -6.75
N SER A 200 -7.54 15.34 -7.07
CA SER A 200 -8.23 15.60 -8.33
C SER A 200 -8.61 17.08 -8.47
N ASP A 201 -9.07 17.72 -7.40
CA ASP A 201 -9.40 19.12 -7.41
C ASP A 201 -8.16 20.03 -7.51
N VAL A 202 -7.07 19.66 -6.83
CA VAL A 202 -5.76 20.31 -6.99
C VAL A 202 -5.30 20.23 -8.45
N CYS A 203 -5.35 19.05 -9.07
CA CYS A 203 -4.96 18.86 -10.48
C CYS A 203 -5.81 19.72 -11.43
N LYS A 204 -7.13 19.76 -11.24
CA LYS A 204 -8.02 20.65 -12.02
C LYS A 204 -7.65 22.12 -11.83
N GLY A 205 -7.39 22.54 -10.59
CA GLY A 205 -6.96 23.91 -10.27
C GLY A 205 -5.63 24.31 -10.93
N LEU A 206 -4.73 23.33 -11.13
CA LEU A 206 -3.47 23.52 -11.85
C LEU A 206 -3.61 23.37 -13.38
N GLY A 207 -4.83 23.17 -13.90
CA GLY A 207 -5.08 22.99 -15.33
C GLY A 207 -4.63 21.63 -15.89
N LEU A 208 -4.42 20.62 -15.04
CA LEU A 208 -4.01 19.30 -15.48
C LEU A 208 -5.23 18.50 -15.96
N HIS A 209 -5.07 17.81 -17.08
CA HIS A 209 -6.10 16.92 -17.61
C HIS A 209 -6.08 15.59 -16.88
N LEU A 210 -7.24 15.16 -16.37
CA LEU A 210 -7.42 13.91 -15.65
C LEU A 210 -8.12 12.88 -16.55
N LEU A 211 -7.65 11.65 -16.47
CA LEU A 211 -8.26 10.49 -17.12
C LEU A 211 -8.78 9.53 -16.06
N ASN A 212 -9.93 8.90 -16.33
CA ASN A 212 -10.44 7.84 -15.50
C ASN A 212 -9.60 6.57 -15.69
N ASN A 213 -9.22 5.97 -14.59
CA ASN A 213 -8.51 4.70 -14.58
C ASN A 213 -9.50 3.52 -14.52
N GLN A 214 -9.01 2.36 -14.92
CA GLN A 214 -9.72 1.09 -14.71
C GLN A 214 -9.77 0.78 -13.21
N VAL A 215 -10.83 0.08 -12.81
CA VAL A 215 -10.99 -0.46 -11.46
C VAL A 215 -11.22 -1.96 -11.52
N ASP A 216 -10.65 -2.69 -10.57
CA ASP A 216 -10.95 -4.09 -10.37
C ASP A 216 -12.23 -4.20 -9.52
N VAL A 217 -13.21 -4.96 -10.00
CA VAL A 217 -14.43 -5.29 -9.25
C VAL A 217 -14.39 -6.76 -8.92
N GLY A 218 -14.65 -7.11 -7.67
CA GLY A 218 -14.59 -8.49 -7.24
C GLY A 218 -15.33 -8.75 -5.94
N VAL A 219 -15.22 -9.98 -5.47
CA VAL A 219 -15.80 -10.45 -4.21
C VAL A 219 -14.72 -10.97 -3.29
N ARG A 220 -14.85 -10.74 -1.99
CA ARG A 220 -14.06 -11.44 -1.00
C ARG A 220 -14.71 -12.80 -0.73
N VAL A 221 -13.93 -13.87 -0.88
CA VAL A 221 -14.36 -15.23 -0.58
C VAL A 221 -13.68 -15.68 0.70
N GLU A 222 -14.46 -16.16 1.65
CA GLU A 222 -13.99 -16.75 2.90
C GLU A 222 -14.33 -18.24 2.89
N LEU A 223 -13.37 -19.07 3.26
CA LEU A 223 -13.50 -20.53 3.27
C LEU A 223 -12.52 -21.13 4.28
N PRO A 224 -12.77 -22.35 4.78
CA PRO A 224 -11.85 -23.00 5.70
C PRO A 224 -10.45 -23.13 5.10
N ALA A 225 -9.41 -22.86 5.89
CA ALA A 225 -8.02 -22.86 5.45
C ALA A 225 -7.63 -24.19 4.79
N THR A 226 -8.11 -25.31 5.32
CA THR A 226 -7.87 -26.69 4.82
C THR A 226 -8.28 -26.89 3.37
N VAL A 227 -9.23 -26.11 2.85
CA VAL A 227 -9.67 -26.19 1.44
C VAL A 227 -8.60 -25.64 0.50
N PHE A 228 -7.87 -24.60 0.95
CA PHE A 228 -6.92 -23.85 0.10
C PHE A 228 -5.45 -24.07 0.48
N GLU A 229 -5.15 -24.70 1.61
CA GLU A 229 -3.77 -24.87 2.11
C GLU A 229 -2.85 -25.59 1.12
N HIS A 230 -3.39 -26.49 0.28
CA HIS A 230 -2.62 -27.17 -0.77
C HIS A 230 -2.09 -26.22 -1.86
N ILE A 231 -2.58 -24.99 -1.91
CA ILE A 231 -2.11 -23.90 -2.78
C ILE A 231 -1.28 -22.91 -1.96
N THR A 232 -1.81 -22.42 -0.83
CA THR A 232 -1.19 -21.35 -0.04
C THR A 232 0.08 -21.79 0.68
N ASN A 233 0.24 -23.07 0.99
CA ASN A 233 1.49 -23.63 1.52
C ASN A 233 2.60 -23.73 0.46
N VAL A 234 2.25 -23.75 -0.83
CA VAL A 234 3.21 -23.79 -1.95
C VAL A 234 3.53 -22.37 -2.43
N VAL A 235 2.48 -21.55 -2.60
CA VAL A 235 2.59 -20.16 -3.08
C VAL A 235 1.69 -19.30 -2.22
N TYR A 236 2.29 -18.53 -1.31
CA TYR A 236 1.53 -17.69 -0.37
C TYR A 236 0.54 -16.76 -1.07
N GLU A 237 0.98 -16.07 -2.11
CA GLU A 237 0.18 -15.14 -2.91
C GLU A 237 -0.05 -15.71 -4.31
N SER A 238 -0.96 -16.66 -4.43
CA SER A 238 -1.25 -17.33 -5.71
C SER A 238 -2.18 -16.47 -6.58
N LYS A 239 -1.62 -15.87 -7.62
CA LYS A 239 -2.38 -15.15 -8.66
C LYS A 239 -2.71 -16.12 -9.79
N LEU A 240 -3.91 -16.70 -9.74
CA LEU A 240 -4.44 -17.56 -10.79
C LEU A 240 -5.35 -16.72 -11.71
N ILE A 241 -5.08 -16.75 -12.99
CA ILE A 241 -5.88 -16.08 -14.01
C ILE A 241 -6.74 -17.10 -14.74
N TYR A 242 -8.01 -16.77 -14.92
CA TYR A 242 -8.96 -17.44 -15.77
C TYR A 242 -9.55 -16.46 -16.79
N ARG A 243 -9.70 -16.90 -18.04
CA ARG A 243 -10.45 -16.15 -19.06
C ARG A 243 -11.83 -16.79 -19.27
N THR A 244 -12.88 -15.99 -19.09
CA THR A 244 -14.25 -16.47 -19.28
C THR A 244 -14.47 -16.87 -20.73
N LYS A 245 -15.12 -18.05 -20.93
CA LYS A 245 -15.37 -18.56 -22.30
C LYS A 245 -16.41 -17.72 -23.05
N GLN A 246 -17.34 -17.10 -22.34
CA GLN A 246 -18.44 -16.39 -22.94
C GLN A 246 -18.06 -14.98 -23.41
N TYR A 247 -17.30 -14.22 -22.59
CA TYR A 247 -17.02 -12.81 -22.84
C TYR A 247 -15.54 -12.52 -23.00
N GLY A 248 -14.66 -13.47 -22.71
CA GLY A 248 -13.21 -13.27 -22.74
C GLY A 248 -12.66 -12.44 -21.59
N ASP A 249 -13.50 -12.12 -20.59
CA ASP A 249 -13.10 -11.35 -19.43
C ASP A 249 -12.00 -12.06 -18.65
N GLN A 250 -11.06 -11.29 -18.15
CA GLN A 250 -10.03 -11.82 -17.29
C GLN A 250 -10.47 -11.74 -15.82
N VAL A 251 -10.62 -12.90 -15.19
CA VAL A 251 -10.85 -13.04 -13.75
C VAL A 251 -9.55 -13.52 -13.11
N ARG A 252 -9.19 -12.95 -11.97
CA ARG A 252 -8.00 -13.42 -11.26
C ARG A 252 -8.24 -13.49 -9.76
N THR A 253 -7.60 -14.46 -9.11
CA THR A 253 -7.47 -14.44 -7.65
C THR A 253 -6.64 -13.22 -7.26
N PHE A 254 -7.06 -12.54 -6.19
CA PHE A 254 -6.40 -11.31 -5.76
C PHE A 254 -5.63 -11.56 -4.44
N CYS A 255 -5.88 -10.77 -3.41
CA CYS A 255 -5.14 -10.84 -2.16
C CYS A 255 -5.48 -12.12 -1.39
N MET A 256 -4.52 -13.03 -1.21
CA MET A 256 -4.64 -14.20 -0.37
C MET A 256 -4.28 -13.85 1.07
N ASN A 257 -5.10 -14.30 2.00
CA ASN A 257 -4.88 -14.10 3.43
C ASN A 257 -5.06 -15.43 4.18
N PRO A 258 -4.10 -16.36 4.07
CA PRO A 258 -4.17 -17.63 4.79
C PRO A 258 -4.31 -17.38 6.30
N TYR A 259 -5.29 -18.04 6.93
CA TYR A 259 -5.63 -17.86 8.34
C TYR A 259 -5.88 -16.40 8.72
N GLY A 260 -6.40 -15.61 7.78
CA GLY A 260 -6.63 -14.19 7.95
C GLY A 260 -8.06 -13.87 8.40
N HIS A 261 -8.33 -12.57 8.45
CA HIS A 261 -9.63 -12.02 8.83
C HIS A 261 -10.16 -11.12 7.73
N VAL A 262 -11.46 -11.15 7.49
CA VAL A 262 -12.13 -10.16 6.64
C VAL A 262 -12.35 -8.89 7.44
N VAL A 263 -12.00 -7.75 6.86
CA VAL A 263 -12.17 -6.43 7.46
C VAL A 263 -12.97 -5.53 6.54
N ALA A 264 -13.90 -4.77 7.12
CA ALA A 264 -14.64 -3.74 6.40
C ALA A 264 -13.80 -2.46 6.32
N GLU A 265 -13.81 -1.85 5.15
CA GLU A 265 -13.23 -0.54 4.90
C GLU A 265 -14.33 0.41 4.42
N ASN A 266 -14.34 1.63 4.92
CA ASN A 266 -15.21 2.70 4.42
C ASN A 266 -14.35 3.82 3.86
N VAL A 267 -14.56 4.15 2.60
CA VAL A 267 -13.91 5.29 1.93
C VAL A 267 -15.01 6.13 1.29
N GLU A 268 -15.18 7.36 1.74
CA GLU A 268 -16.15 8.32 1.19
C GLU A 268 -17.60 7.77 1.13
N GLY A 269 -17.99 6.99 2.16
CA GLY A 269 -19.33 6.39 2.24
C GLY A 269 -19.50 5.09 1.47
N ILE A 270 -18.51 4.65 0.71
CA ILE A 270 -18.52 3.35 0.01
C ILE A 270 -17.90 2.30 0.94
N ASN A 271 -18.69 1.28 1.27
CA ASN A 271 -18.24 0.13 2.04
C ASN A 271 -17.63 -0.92 1.11
N THR A 272 -16.38 -1.28 1.38
CA THR A 272 -15.67 -2.37 0.72
C THR A 272 -15.15 -3.35 1.77
N VAL A 273 -14.71 -4.51 1.33
CA VAL A 273 -14.10 -5.51 2.19
C VAL A 273 -12.67 -5.78 1.76
N ASN A 274 -11.81 -5.94 2.75
CA ASN A 274 -10.42 -6.33 2.56
C ASN A 274 -10.12 -7.54 3.45
N GLY A 275 -8.88 -7.99 3.48
CA GLY A 275 -8.42 -9.03 4.38
C GLY A 275 -7.00 -8.75 4.83
N HIS A 276 -6.67 -9.22 6.01
CA HIS A 276 -5.30 -9.24 6.48
C HIS A 276 -5.01 -10.49 7.30
N SER A 277 -3.75 -10.82 7.44
CA SER A 277 -3.27 -11.95 8.22
C SER A 277 -2.13 -11.53 9.13
N TYR A 278 -1.94 -12.30 10.19
CA TYR A 278 -0.89 -12.08 11.18
C TYR A 278 0.20 -13.11 11.02
N ALA A 279 1.46 -12.73 11.28
CA ALA A 279 2.55 -13.67 11.37
C ALA A 279 2.46 -14.49 12.66
N ASP A 280 2.00 -13.88 13.76
CA ASP A 280 1.80 -14.54 15.03
C ASP A 280 0.67 -15.60 14.95
N PRO A 281 0.96 -16.89 15.18
CA PRO A 281 -0.05 -17.94 15.15
C PRO A 281 -1.21 -17.73 16.14
N ALA A 282 -0.99 -17.05 17.26
CA ALA A 282 -2.00 -16.78 18.27
C ALA A 282 -3.11 -15.82 17.79
N LEU A 283 -2.85 -15.06 16.72
CA LEU A 283 -3.77 -14.08 16.12
C LEU A 283 -4.44 -14.59 14.83
N ARG A 284 -4.18 -15.83 14.45
CA ARG A 284 -4.74 -16.43 13.24
C ARG A 284 -6.20 -16.84 13.43
N SER A 285 -6.98 -16.75 12.35
CA SER A 285 -8.30 -17.37 12.28
C SER A 285 -8.18 -18.89 12.13
N GLU A 286 -9.26 -19.63 12.44
CA GLU A 286 -9.34 -21.08 12.24
C GLU A 286 -9.60 -21.48 10.77
#